data_07c2be93abd8ec35c3aaf8dc70ba92a7
#
_entry.id   07c2be93abd8ec35c3aaf8dc70ba92a7
#
_cell.length_a   1.000
_cell.length_b   1.000
_cell.length_c   1.000
_cell.angle_alpha   90.00
_cell.angle_beta   90.00
_cell.angle_gamma   90.00
#
_symmetry.space_group_name_H-M   'P 1'
#
loop_
_entity.id
_entity.type
_entity.pdbx_description
1 polymer ?
#
loop_
_entity_poly.entity_id
_entity_poly.type
_entity_poly.pdbx_seq_one_letter_code
_entity_poly.pdbx_strand_id
1 'polypeptide(L)'
;MSKISLIGAGQIGGTLAHLIGLKELANEVVLFDVASGIAKGKALDIAQSSSVDGFNVKFSGTDNYEDIKDSDVIIITAGVPRKPGMSRDDLLGINLKIIKQVAEGIKKYSPNAFVICITNPLDVMVMAFQKYSGLPTHKVVGMAGILDSSRFKLFLSLELNVPVKEIHAMVMGGHGDTMVPLPRFTKISGKPLNELVKQGKISEERLESINQRTRDGGAEIVKYLEKGSAFYAPAASGVEMAKAYMNNENKVLPCAAYLNGEYGVNGIYAGVPVVINNKGIDKIEVIELDQKEKEQFDHSIEAVKKLWDAASAIDPDLKK
;
A
#
# COMPACT_ATOMS: atom_id res chain seq x y z
N MET A 1 -15.20 19.78 -6.95
CA MET A 1 -14.24 19.90 -5.84
C MET A 1 -13.58 18.55 -5.66
N SER A 2 -12.27 18.48 -5.48
CA SER A 2 -11.56 17.21 -5.29
C SER A 2 -11.83 16.63 -3.91
N LYS A 3 -12.05 15.31 -3.83
CA LYS A 3 -12.46 14.62 -2.62
C LYS A 3 -11.69 13.31 -2.44
N ILE A 4 -11.13 13.11 -1.25
CA ILE A 4 -10.50 11.87 -0.84
C ILE A 4 -11.27 11.29 0.35
N SER A 5 -11.68 10.01 0.26
CA SER A 5 -12.31 9.32 1.37
C SER A 5 -11.42 8.21 1.93
N LEU A 6 -11.37 8.12 3.26
CA LEU A 6 -10.54 7.18 4.00
C LEU A 6 -11.46 6.20 4.71
N ILE A 7 -11.41 4.93 4.32
CA ILE A 7 -12.24 3.88 4.92
C ILE A 7 -11.44 3.19 6.02
N GLY A 8 -11.78 3.54 7.26
CA GLY A 8 -11.05 3.20 8.48
C GLY A 8 -10.38 4.44 9.08
N ALA A 9 -10.83 4.86 10.26
CA ALA A 9 -10.28 6.00 11.00
C ALA A 9 -9.31 5.56 12.12
N GLY A 10 -8.61 4.43 11.93
CA GLY A 10 -7.55 3.95 12.82
C GLY A 10 -6.30 4.84 12.80
N GLN A 11 -5.14 4.30 13.21
CA GLN A 11 -3.89 5.06 13.21
C GLN A 11 -3.45 5.46 11.80
N ILE A 12 -3.51 4.53 10.85
CA ILE A 12 -3.16 4.83 9.45
C ILE A 12 -4.15 5.86 8.88
N GLY A 13 -5.47 5.68 9.07
CA GLY A 13 -6.48 6.59 8.53
C GLY A 13 -6.34 8.03 9.05
N GLY A 14 -6.11 8.21 10.35
CA GLY A 14 -5.84 9.54 10.92
C GLY A 14 -4.56 10.17 10.39
N THR A 15 -3.48 9.38 10.26
CA THR A 15 -2.21 9.86 9.69
C THR A 15 -2.35 10.23 8.21
N LEU A 16 -3.07 9.43 7.42
CA LEU A 16 -3.42 9.76 6.02
C LEU A 16 -4.15 11.10 5.94
N ALA A 17 -5.20 11.28 6.75
CA ALA A 17 -5.99 12.51 6.76
C ALA A 17 -5.13 13.73 7.04
N HIS A 18 -4.29 13.68 8.07
CA HIS A 18 -3.40 14.78 8.43
C HIS A 18 -2.39 15.07 7.32
N LEU A 19 -1.74 14.04 6.75
CA LEU A 19 -0.79 14.23 5.63
C LEU A 19 -1.46 14.80 4.37
N ILE A 20 -2.70 14.39 4.07
CA ILE A 20 -3.48 14.94 2.96
C ILE A 20 -3.78 16.42 3.21
N GLY A 21 -4.12 16.78 4.45
CA GLY A 21 -4.33 18.17 4.87
C GLY A 21 -3.08 19.02 4.68
N LEU A 22 -1.96 18.63 5.28
CA LEU A 22 -0.67 19.33 5.17
C LEU A 22 -0.19 19.53 3.73
N LYS A 23 -0.56 18.63 2.82
CA LYS A 23 -0.20 18.71 1.39
C LYS A 23 -1.29 19.37 0.54
N GLU A 24 -2.41 19.74 1.13
CA GLU A 24 -3.60 20.25 0.46
C GLU A 24 -3.97 19.43 -0.81
N LEU A 25 -3.87 18.10 -0.69
CA LEU A 25 -4.00 17.20 -1.83
C LEU A 25 -5.44 17.11 -2.36
N ALA A 26 -6.43 17.44 -1.55
CA ALA A 26 -7.84 17.50 -1.91
C ALA A 26 -8.53 18.67 -1.19
N ASN A 27 -9.67 19.12 -1.73
CA ASN A 27 -10.48 20.15 -1.09
C ASN A 27 -11.30 19.60 0.09
N GLU A 28 -11.64 18.31 0.04
CA GLU A 28 -12.43 17.62 1.04
C GLU A 28 -11.83 16.25 1.37
N VAL A 29 -11.78 15.94 2.67
CA VAL A 29 -11.38 14.63 3.20
C VAL A 29 -12.48 14.09 4.09
N VAL A 30 -12.97 12.90 3.78
CA VAL A 30 -13.98 12.19 4.57
C VAL A 30 -13.32 11.01 5.28
N LEU A 31 -13.39 10.98 6.61
CA LEU A 31 -13.01 9.81 7.40
C LEU A 31 -14.26 8.98 7.67
N PHE A 32 -14.28 7.76 7.15
CA PHE A 32 -15.34 6.79 7.42
C PHE A 32 -14.85 5.76 8.43
N ASP A 33 -15.66 5.48 9.45
CA ASP A 33 -15.44 4.35 10.37
C ASP A 33 -16.78 3.89 10.94
N VAL A 34 -16.92 2.58 11.17
CA VAL A 34 -18.10 2.02 11.85
C VAL A 34 -18.26 2.58 13.28
N ALA A 35 -17.16 3.00 13.89
CA ALA A 35 -17.14 3.77 15.13
C ALA A 35 -17.19 5.27 14.81
N SER A 36 -18.37 5.79 14.50
CA SER A 36 -18.62 7.18 14.07
C SER A 36 -17.93 8.23 14.96
N GLY A 37 -17.90 8.02 16.27
CA GLY A 37 -17.23 8.93 17.21
C GLY A 37 -15.71 9.06 16.96
N ILE A 38 -15.04 7.98 16.59
CA ILE A 38 -13.61 7.99 16.26
C ILE A 38 -13.37 8.79 14.98
N ALA A 39 -14.16 8.56 13.94
CA ALA A 39 -14.07 9.28 12.69
C ALA A 39 -14.30 10.79 12.87
N LYS A 40 -15.37 11.17 13.59
CA LYS A 40 -15.72 12.56 13.89
C LYS A 40 -14.67 13.25 14.76
N GLY A 41 -14.20 12.57 15.81
CA GLY A 41 -13.19 13.11 16.71
C GLY A 41 -11.88 13.43 15.99
N LYS A 42 -11.37 12.48 15.18
CA LYS A 42 -10.14 12.69 14.39
C LYS A 42 -10.31 13.76 13.32
N ALA A 43 -11.45 13.77 12.61
CA ALA A 43 -11.72 14.79 11.61
C ALA A 43 -11.72 16.19 12.22
N LEU A 44 -12.32 16.36 13.41
CA LEU A 44 -12.36 17.64 14.12
C LEU A 44 -10.97 18.05 14.64
N ASP A 45 -10.21 17.12 15.22
CA ASP A 45 -8.86 17.38 15.73
C ASP A 45 -7.91 17.82 14.61
N ILE A 46 -7.91 17.11 13.48
CA ILE A 46 -7.14 17.49 12.31
C ILE A 46 -7.60 18.83 11.73
N ALA A 47 -8.91 19.07 11.68
CA ALA A 47 -9.43 20.39 11.23
C ALA A 47 -8.97 21.54 12.15
N GLN A 48 -8.83 21.29 13.45
CA GLN A 48 -8.31 22.30 14.40
C GLN A 48 -6.81 22.59 14.16
N SER A 49 -6.00 21.58 13.78
CA SER A 49 -4.60 21.78 13.47
C SER A 49 -4.37 22.69 12.26
N SER A 50 -5.37 22.83 11.38
CA SER A 50 -5.27 23.67 10.19
C SER A 50 -4.93 25.14 10.49
N SER A 51 -5.41 25.65 11.61
CA SER A 51 -5.11 27.03 12.06
C SER A 51 -3.64 27.22 12.50
N VAL A 52 -2.95 26.13 12.86
CA VAL A 52 -1.54 26.13 13.25
C VAL A 52 -0.65 25.83 12.05
N ASP A 53 -1.02 24.79 11.28
CA ASP A 53 -0.23 24.29 10.16
C ASP A 53 -0.46 25.07 8.84
N GLY A 54 -1.53 25.85 8.76
CA GLY A 54 -1.79 26.78 7.64
C GLY A 54 -2.40 26.13 6.39
N PHE A 55 -3.04 24.97 6.49
CA PHE A 55 -3.75 24.37 5.35
C PHE A 55 -5.26 24.66 5.36
N ASN A 56 -5.92 24.57 4.22
CA ASN A 56 -7.34 24.85 4.05
C ASN A 56 -8.08 23.68 3.37
N VAL A 57 -8.27 22.60 4.11
CA VAL A 57 -8.98 21.39 3.67
C VAL A 57 -10.18 21.16 4.56
N LYS A 58 -11.32 20.81 3.98
CA LYS A 58 -12.53 20.46 4.74
C LYS A 58 -12.45 19.01 5.20
N PHE A 59 -12.60 18.77 6.51
CA PHE A 59 -12.64 17.44 7.10
C PHE A 59 -14.02 17.11 7.65
N SER A 60 -14.46 15.88 7.44
CA SER A 60 -15.66 15.33 8.06
C SER A 60 -15.43 13.88 8.48
N GLY A 61 -16.15 13.45 9.53
CA GLY A 61 -16.15 12.07 10.01
C GLY A 61 -17.56 11.48 9.96
N THR A 62 -17.70 10.24 9.50
CA THR A 62 -18.99 9.59 9.28
C THR A 62 -18.93 8.08 9.46
N ASP A 63 -20.08 7.45 9.64
CA ASP A 63 -20.36 6.02 9.53
C ASP A 63 -21.35 5.69 8.39
N ASN A 64 -21.74 6.71 7.60
CA ASN A 64 -22.62 6.56 6.45
C ASN A 64 -21.83 6.57 5.13
N TYR A 65 -21.95 5.49 4.36
CA TYR A 65 -21.30 5.39 3.03
C TYR A 65 -21.81 6.43 2.03
N GLU A 66 -22.98 7.03 2.22
CA GLU A 66 -23.45 8.09 1.32
C GLU A 66 -22.52 9.31 1.33
N ASP A 67 -21.85 9.59 2.43
CA ASP A 67 -20.97 10.74 2.58
C ASP A 67 -19.67 10.60 1.76
N ILE A 68 -19.28 9.38 1.35
CA ILE A 68 -18.14 9.16 0.45
C ILE A 68 -18.50 9.30 -1.02
N LYS A 69 -19.75 9.64 -1.35
CA LYS A 69 -20.22 9.77 -2.72
C LYS A 69 -19.32 10.69 -3.55
N ASP A 70 -19.07 10.27 -4.80
CA ASP A 70 -18.28 11.02 -5.80
C ASP A 70 -16.82 11.33 -5.35
N SER A 71 -16.21 10.48 -4.54
CA SER A 71 -14.78 10.59 -4.22
C SER A 71 -13.90 10.29 -5.44
N ASP A 72 -12.87 11.12 -5.64
CA ASP A 72 -11.86 10.89 -6.68
C ASP A 72 -10.93 9.73 -6.30
N VAL A 73 -10.53 9.69 -5.02
CA VAL A 73 -9.67 8.64 -4.45
C VAL A 73 -10.30 8.10 -3.17
N ILE A 74 -10.25 6.78 -3.01
CA ILE A 74 -10.60 6.11 -1.76
C ILE A 74 -9.41 5.30 -1.28
N ILE A 75 -9.03 5.47 0.00
CA ILE A 75 -7.97 4.69 0.63
C ILE A 75 -8.58 3.80 1.71
N ILE A 76 -8.40 2.49 1.57
CA ILE A 76 -8.97 1.48 2.46
C ILE A 76 -7.91 1.05 3.48
N THR A 77 -8.17 1.33 4.75
CA THR A 77 -7.39 0.85 5.89
C THR A 77 -8.23 0.05 6.88
N ALA A 78 -9.53 -0.11 6.57
CA ALA A 78 -10.48 -0.86 7.38
C ALA A 78 -10.08 -2.33 7.47
N GLY A 79 -9.98 -2.86 8.67
CA GLY A 79 -9.58 -4.21 8.97
C GLY A 79 -9.09 -4.33 10.42
N VAL A 80 -8.95 -5.55 10.90
CA VAL A 80 -8.40 -5.80 12.23
C VAL A 80 -6.95 -6.27 12.13
N PRO A 81 -6.06 -5.82 13.02
CA PRO A 81 -4.72 -6.37 13.14
C PRO A 81 -4.77 -7.76 13.78
N ARG A 82 -3.74 -8.57 13.53
CA ARG A 82 -3.61 -9.87 14.21
C ARG A 82 -3.50 -9.69 15.72
N LYS A 83 -4.35 -10.38 16.47
CA LYS A 83 -4.34 -10.38 17.92
C LYS A 83 -3.66 -11.65 18.45
N PRO A 84 -3.11 -11.66 19.69
CA PRO A 84 -2.64 -12.87 20.34
C PRO A 84 -3.74 -13.95 20.37
N GLY A 85 -3.40 -15.18 20.03
CA GLY A 85 -4.33 -16.31 19.96
C GLY A 85 -5.16 -16.41 18.68
N MET A 86 -5.09 -15.43 17.77
CA MET A 86 -5.78 -15.47 16.48
C MET A 86 -4.95 -16.25 15.46
N SER A 87 -5.55 -17.23 14.78
CA SER A 87 -4.93 -17.92 13.66
C SER A 87 -4.82 -16.99 12.43
N ARG A 88 -4.03 -17.42 11.43
CA ARG A 88 -3.96 -16.70 10.14
C ARG A 88 -5.32 -16.73 9.41
N ASP A 89 -6.00 -17.87 9.46
CA ASP A 89 -7.29 -18.07 8.79
C ASP A 89 -8.41 -17.27 9.46
N ASP A 90 -8.42 -17.15 10.79
CA ASP A 90 -9.35 -16.31 11.53
C ASP A 90 -9.21 -14.84 11.09
N LEU A 91 -7.98 -14.34 11.05
CA LEU A 91 -7.70 -12.97 10.60
C LEU A 91 -8.17 -12.75 9.16
N LEU A 92 -7.86 -13.71 8.28
CA LEU A 92 -8.24 -13.67 6.88
C LEU A 92 -9.77 -13.63 6.73
N GLY A 93 -10.48 -14.51 7.41
CA GLY A 93 -11.94 -14.57 7.37
C GLY A 93 -12.64 -13.31 7.91
N ILE A 94 -12.09 -12.70 8.97
CA ILE A 94 -12.63 -11.43 9.50
C ILE A 94 -12.42 -10.29 8.48
N ASN A 95 -11.20 -10.16 7.95
CA ASN A 95 -10.89 -9.07 7.03
C ASN A 95 -11.60 -9.23 5.68
N LEU A 96 -11.83 -10.45 5.19
CA LEU A 96 -12.65 -10.69 4.00
C LEU A 96 -14.08 -10.16 4.18
N LYS A 97 -14.71 -10.41 5.33
CA LYS A 97 -16.07 -9.87 5.62
C LYS A 97 -16.10 -8.35 5.63
N ILE A 98 -15.08 -7.73 6.24
CA ILE A 98 -14.95 -6.27 6.27
C ILE A 98 -14.77 -5.72 4.85
N ILE A 99 -13.85 -6.29 4.06
CA ILE A 99 -13.59 -5.85 2.68
C ILE A 99 -14.82 -6.03 1.78
N LYS A 100 -15.61 -7.08 1.98
CA LYS A 100 -16.87 -7.29 1.25
C LYS A 100 -17.86 -6.14 1.49
N GLN A 101 -18.09 -5.77 2.75
CA GLN A 101 -18.95 -4.63 3.11
C GLN A 101 -18.43 -3.30 2.55
N VAL A 102 -17.10 -3.09 2.64
CA VAL A 102 -16.45 -1.90 2.08
C VAL A 102 -16.63 -1.84 0.55
N ALA A 103 -16.46 -2.96 -0.12
CA ALA A 103 -16.62 -3.06 -1.58
C ALA A 103 -18.06 -2.75 -2.02
N GLU A 104 -19.06 -3.24 -1.32
CA GLU A 104 -20.47 -2.94 -1.57
C GLU A 104 -20.77 -1.44 -1.40
N GLY A 105 -20.25 -0.83 -0.34
CA GLY A 105 -20.41 0.60 -0.08
C GLY A 105 -19.76 1.46 -1.16
N ILE A 106 -18.52 1.18 -1.53
CA ILE A 106 -17.78 1.92 -2.56
C ILE A 106 -18.44 1.75 -3.93
N LYS A 107 -18.79 0.52 -4.31
CA LYS A 107 -19.50 0.22 -5.56
C LYS A 107 -20.77 1.05 -5.71
N LYS A 108 -21.52 1.20 -4.62
CA LYS A 108 -22.80 1.92 -4.63
C LYS A 108 -22.62 3.44 -4.74
N TYR A 109 -21.68 4.02 -4.00
CA TYR A 109 -21.61 5.47 -3.82
C TYR A 109 -20.44 6.15 -4.55
N SER A 110 -19.38 5.40 -4.88
CA SER A 110 -18.20 5.95 -5.58
C SER A 110 -17.60 4.96 -6.59
N PRO A 111 -18.37 4.48 -7.57
CA PRO A 111 -17.92 3.42 -8.50
C PRO A 111 -16.80 3.86 -9.45
N ASN A 112 -16.54 5.16 -9.56
CA ASN A 112 -15.52 5.72 -10.44
C ASN A 112 -14.22 6.08 -9.71
N ALA A 113 -14.17 5.94 -8.38
CA ALA A 113 -13.01 6.30 -7.58
C ALA A 113 -11.78 5.44 -7.94
N PHE A 114 -10.60 6.04 -7.82
CA PHE A 114 -9.36 5.29 -7.75
C PHE A 114 -9.18 4.76 -6.33
N VAL A 115 -9.07 3.43 -6.18
CA VAL A 115 -9.08 2.78 -4.88
C VAL A 115 -7.70 2.23 -4.53
N ILE A 116 -7.17 2.67 -3.40
CA ILE A 116 -5.89 2.23 -2.83
C ILE A 116 -6.18 1.38 -1.60
N CYS A 117 -5.86 0.08 -1.64
CA CYS A 117 -6.00 -0.82 -0.50
C CYS A 117 -4.70 -0.86 0.32
N ILE A 118 -4.83 -0.73 1.66
CA ILE A 118 -3.72 -0.85 2.62
C ILE A 118 -3.97 -2.01 3.61
N THR A 119 -5.21 -2.50 3.68
CA THR A 119 -5.61 -3.57 4.60
C THR A 119 -4.83 -4.86 4.37
N ASN A 120 -4.35 -5.48 5.46
CA ASN A 120 -3.60 -6.74 5.41
C ASN A 120 -4.50 -7.99 5.65
N PRO A 121 -4.13 -9.15 5.07
CA PRO A 121 -2.99 -9.40 4.17
C PRO A 121 -3.23 -8.74 2.80
N LEU A 122 -2.33 -7.82 2.43
CA LEU A 122 -2.58 -6.85 1.37
C LEU A 122 -2.97 -7.47 0.03
N ASP A 123 -2.13 -8.39 -0.48
CA ASP A 123 -2.31 -8.95 -1.83
C ASP A 123 -3.68 -9.64 -1.98
N VAL A 124 -4.14 -10.31 -0.93
CA VAL A 124 -5.46 -10.95 -0.92
C VAL A 124 -6.58 -9.93 -0.73
N MET A 125 -6.39 -8.93 0.13
CA MET A 125 -7.45 -7.94 0.40
C MET A 125 -7.72 -7.06 -0.81
N VAL A 126 -6.69 -6.66 -1.57
CA VAL A 126 -6.89 -5.90 -2.81
C VAL A 126 -7.57 -6.73 -3.90
N MET A 127 -7.22 -8.02 -4.02
CA MET A 127 -7.90 -8.96 -4.92
C MET A 127 -9.37 -9.16 -4.55
N ALA A 128 -9.64 -9.42 -3.26
CA ALA A 128 -10.98 -9.62 -2.76
C ALA A 128 -11.84 -8.36 -2.95
N PHE A 129 -11.29 -7.17 -2.66
CA PHE A 129 -11.96 -5.91 -2.93
C PHE A 129 -12.35 -5.77 -4.40
N GLN A 130 -11.41 -6.01 -5.32
CA GLN A 130 -11.67 -5.91 -6.76
C GLN A 130 -12.75 -6.90 -7.20
N LYS A 131 -12.70 -8.14 -6.72
CA LYS A 131 -13.71 -9.17 -7.02
C LYS A 131 -15.11 -8.78 -6.51
N TYR A 132 -15.25 -8.38 -5.24
CA TYR A 132 -16.54 -8.01 -4.66
C TYR A 132 -17.11 -6.73 -5.26
N SER A 133 -16.28 -5.74 -5.52
CA SER A 133 -16.73 -4.47 -6.09
C SER A 133 -17.03 -4.56 -7.57
N GLY A 134 -16.30 -5.39 -8.31
CA GLY A 134 -16.35 -5.44 -9.76
C GLY A 134 -15.81 -4.17 -10.44
N LEU A 135 -15.07 -3.32 -9.70
CA LEU A 135 -14.42 -2.16 -10.29
C LEU A 135 -13.34 -2.61 -11.29
N PRO A 136 -13.08 -1.82 -12.35
CA PRO A 136 -12.01 -2.13 -13.30
C PRO A 136 -10.65 -2.26 -12.60
N THR A 137 -9.82 -3.23 -13.01
CA THR A 137 -8.53 -3.53 -12.38
C THR A 137 -7.57 -2.33 -12.37
N HIS A 138 -7.60 -1.48 -13.40
CA HIS A 138 -6.80 -0.26 -13.45
C HIS A 138 -7.22 0.83 -12.44
N LYS A 139 -8.41 0.70 -11.82
CA LYS A 139 -8.90 1.59 -10.76
C LYS A 139 -8.63 1.07 -9.36
N VAL A 140 -8.11 -0.15 -9.21
CA VAL A 140 -7.86 -0.79 -7.92
C VAL A 140 -6.39 -1.14 -7.78
N VAL A 141 -5.75 -0.71 -6.72
CA VAL A 141 -4.32 -0.92 -6.47
C VAL A 141 -4.05 -1.17 -4.98
N GLY A 142 -3.04 -1.97 -4.69
CA GLY A 142 -2.57 -2.22 -3.32
C GLY A 142 -1.30 -1.44 -2.98
N MET A 143 -1.24 -0.85 -1.79
CA MET A 143 -0.04 -0.21 -1.25
C MET A 143 0.90 -1.29 -0.72
N ALA A 144 1.95 -1.62 -1.47
CA ALA A 144 2.89 -2.71 -1.21
C ALA A 144 4.35 -2.26 -1.37
N GLY A 145 4.91 -2.50 -2.53
CA GLY A 145 6.32 -2.25 -2.84
C GLY A 145 6.80 -0.83 -2.59
N ILE A 146 5.92 0.18 -2.64
CA ILE A 146 6.28 1.56 -2.29
C ILE A 146 6.72 1.68 -0.82
N LEU A 147 6.02 1.02 0.10
CA LEU A 147 6.40 0.93 1.51
C LEU A 147 7.65 0.07 1.68
N ASP A 148 7.71 -1.08 1.03
CA ASP A 148 8.82 -2.02 1.14
C ASP A 148 10.11 -1.41 0.59
N SER A 149 10.02 -0.70 -0.54
CA SER A 149 11.13 0.08 -1.10
C SER A 149 11.58 1.22 -0.17
N SER A 150 10.66 1.82 0.59
CA SER A 150 11.03 2.87 1.56
C SER A 150 11.90 2.33 2.69
N ARG A 151 11.63 1.12 3.16
CA ARG A 151 12.45 0.40 4.16
C ARG A 151 13.83 0.10 3.59
N PHE A 152 13.89 -0.46 2.38
CA PHE A 152 15.14 -0.76 1.70
C PHE A 152 16.00 0.49 1.51
N LYS A 153 15.41 1.59 1.04
CA LYS A 153 16.08 2.90 0.92
C LYS A 153 16.62 3.39 2.25
N LEU A 154 15.82 3.31 3.32
CA LEU A 154 16.25 3.75 4.65
C LEU A 154 17.45 2.96 5.15
N PHE A 155 17.42 1.63 5.04
CA PHE A 155 18.51 0.79 5.54
C PHE A 155 19.79 0.97 4.73
N LEU A 156 19.69 1.17 3.42
CA LEU A 156 20.84 1.57 2.59
C LEU A 156 21.37 2.96 2.96
N SER A 157 20.48 3.92 3.25
CA SER A 157 20.85 5.27 3.68
C SER A 157 21.65 5.25 4.99
N LEU A 158 21.19 4.47 5.97
CA LEU A 158 21.87 4.32 7.26
C LEU A 158 23.24 3.63 7.10
N GLU A 159 23.34 2.62 6.25
CA GLU A 159 24.58 1.88 6.01
C GLU A 159 25.63 2.71 5.31
N LEU A 160 25.24 3.41 4.27
CA LEU A 160 26.15 4.15 3.41
C LEU A 160 26.34 5.62 3.83
N ASN A 161 25.61 6.05 4.87
CA ASN A 161 25.59 7.44 5.35
C ASN A 161 25.30 8.45 4.22
N VAL A 162 24.26 8.18 3.42
CA VAL A 162 23.81 9.05 2.33
C VAL A 162 22.36 9.47 2.55
N PRO A 163 21.92 10.67 2.11
CA PRO A 163 20.53 11.08 2.23
C PRO A 163 19.56 10.13 1.51
N VAL A 164 18.46 9.74 2.16
CA VAL A 164 17.44 8.82 1.58
C VAL A 164 16.95 9.29 0.22
N LYS A 165 16.84 10.61 -0.01
CA LYS A 165 16.40 11.19 -1.28
C LYS A 165 17.33 10.89 -2.46
N GLU A 166 18.57 10.53 -2.20
CA GLU A 166 19.56 10.15 -3.23
C GLU A 166 19.51 8.66 -3.57
N ILE A 167 18.63 7.89 -2.91
CA ILE A 167 18.52 6.45 -3.13
C ILE A 167 17.27 6.15 -3.97
N HIS A 168 17.48 5.57 -5.12
CA HIS A 168 16.46 4.99 -5.97
C HIS A 168 16.53 3.47 -5.82
N ALA A 169 15.50 2.87 -5.23
CA ALA A 169 15.44 1.44 -5.00
C ALA A 169 14.04 0.90 -5.22
N MET A 170 13.94 -0.39 -5.53
CA MET A 170 12.70 -1.06 -5.81
C MET A 170 12.62 -2.40 -5.09
N VAL A 171 11.43 -2.71 -4.59
CA VAL A 171 11.06 -4.01 -4.04
C VAL A 171 9.80 -4.48 -4.75
N MET A 172 9.78 -5.73 -5.20
CA MET A 172 8.67 -6.36 -5.93
C MET A 172 8.12 -7.58 -5.19
N GLY A 173 7.14 -8.26 -5.81
CA GLY A 173 6.52 -9.48 -5.29
C GLY A 173 5.38 -9.21 -4.31
N GLY A 174 4.94 -10.24 -3.59
CA GLY A 174 3.92 -10.14 -2.55
C GLY A 174 4.38 -9.30 -1.36
N HIS A 175 3.44 -8.61 -0.72
CA HIS A 175 3.73 -7.77 0.44
C HIS A 175 3.87 -8.63 1.70
N GLY A 176 5.10 -8.96 2.10
CA GLY A 176 5.44 -9.81 3.26
C GLY A 176 6.86 -10.33 3.19
N ASP A 177 7.10 -11.43 3.89
CA ASP A 177 8.41 -12.08 4.03
C ASP A 177 8.99 -12.63 2.70
N THR A 178 8.17 -12.78 1.67
CA THR A 178 8.59 -13.23 0.34
C THR A 178 8.86 -12.07 -0.64
N MET A 179 8.80 -10.81 -0.19
CA MET A 179 9.13 -9.66 -1.04
C MET A 179 10.55 -9.74 -1.62
N VAL A 180 10.75 -9.17 -2.79
CA VAL A 180 11.98 -9.25 -3.56
C VAL A 180 12.63 -7.88 -3.70
N PRO A 181 13.57 -7.49 -2.81
CA PRO A 181 14.42 -6.35 -3.03
C PRO A 181 15.26 -6.53 -4.29
N LEU A 182 15.42 -5.47 -5.08
CA LEU A 182 16.14 -5.50 -6.36
C LEU A 182 17.40 -4.61 -6.33
N PRO A 183 18.53 -5.10 -5.78
CA PRO A 183 19.79 -4.34 -5.73
C PRO A 183 20.28 -3.91 -7.11
N ARG A 184 20.06 -4.71 -8.15
CA ARG A 184 20.46 -4.43 -9.53
C ARG A 184 19.76 -3.20 -10.12
N PHE A 185 18.53 -2.91 -9.66
CA PHE A 185 17.77 -1.72 -10.04
C PHE A 185 17.93 -0.56 -9.06
N THR A 186 18.86 -0.69 -8.11
CA THR A 186 19.10 0.33 -7.07
C THR A 186 20.26 1.24 -7.46
N LYS A 187 20.06 2.55 -7.30
CA LYS A 187 21.07 3.59 -7.51
C LYS A 187 21.22 4.44 -6.26
N ILE A 188 22.46 4.77 -5.92
CA ILE A 188 22.85 5.62 -4.79
C ILE A 188 23.59 6.83 -5.36
N SER A 189 23.06 8.05 -5.16
CA SER A 189 23.64 9.28 -5.74
C SER A 189 23.94 9.13 -7.25
N GLY A 190 23.02 8.49 -7.98
CA GLY A 190 23.12 8.21 -9.42
C GLY A 190 23.99 7.01 -9.81
N LYS A 191 24.77 6.42 -8.90
CA LYS A 191 25.63 5.24 -9.17
C LYS A 191 24.88 3.94 -8.90
N PRO A 192 25.00 2.91 -9.76
CA PRO A 192 24.45 1.59 -9.49
C PRO A 192 24.99 0.99 -8.20
N LEU A 193 24.12 0.39 -7.37
CA LEU A 193 24.54 -0.22 -6.10
C LEU A 193 25.60 -1.32 -6.29
N ASN A 194 25.51 -2.09 -7.38
CA ASN A 194 26.48 -3.13 -7.70
C ASN A 194 27.91 -2.58 -7.93
N GLU A 195 28.05 -1.35 -8.38
CA GLU A 195 29.35 -0.69 -8.48
C GLU A 195 29.93 -0.37 -7.10
N LEU A 196 29.10 0.05 -6.17
CA LEU A 196 29.50 0.30 -4.78
C LEU A 196 29.93 -0.98 -4.07
N VAL A 197 29.26 -2.11 -4.37
CA VAL A 197 29.68 -3.44 -3.90
C VAL A 197 31.06 -3.79 -4.45
N LYS A 198 31.30 -3.67 -5.77
CA LYS A 198 32.60 -3.93 -6.40
C LYS A 198 33.70 -3.03 -5.87
N GLN A 199 33.41 -1.81 -5.46
CA GLN A 199 34.34 -0.85 -4.85
C GLN A 199 34.58 -1.12 -3.35
N GLY A 200 33.93 -2.13 -2.76
CA GLY A 200 34.06 -2.45 -1.34
C GLY A 200 33.43 -1.44 -0.39
N LYS A 201 32.54 -0.57 -0.90
CA LYS A 201 31.77 0.39 -0.05
C LYS A 201 30.71 -0.29 0.81
N ILE A 202 30.20 -1.42 0.35
CA ILE A 202 29.31 -2.32 1.06
C ILE A 202 29.65 -3.76 0.62
N SER A 203 29.71 -4.70 1.56
CA SER A 203 29.93 -6.12 1.22
C SER A 203 28.64 -6.78 0.75
N GLU A 204 28.75 -7.87 -0.03
CA GLU A 204 27.60 -8.68 -0.44
C GLU A 204 26.84 -9.25 0.77
N GLU A 205 27.56 -9.70 1.80
CA GLU A 205 26.98 -10.20 3.04
C GLU A 205 26.17 -9.10 3.75
N ARG A 206 26.72 -7.88 3.82
CA ARG A 206 26.00 -6.74 4.42
C ARG A 206 24.77 -6.35 3.62
N LEU A 207 24.86 -6.37 2.29
CA LEU A 207 23.72 -6.12 1.41
C LEU A 207 22.61 -7.17 1.62
N GLU A 208 22.95 -8.46 1.73
CA GLU A 208 21.95 -9.50 2.01
C GLU A 208 21.34 -9.35 3.40
N SER A 209 22.11 -8.94 4.40
CA SER A 209 21.58 -8.58 5.73
C SER A 209 20.55 -7.42 5.64
N ILE A 210 20.80 -6.43 4.78
CA ILE A 210 19.85 -5.32 4.53
C ILE A 210 18.60 -5.81 3.79
N ASN A 211 18.76 -6.68 2.79
CA ASN A 211 17.63 -7.31 2.09
C ASN A 211 16.73 -8.06 3.09
N GLN A 212 17.33 -8.86 3.98
CA GLN A 212 16.57 -9.58 5.01
C GLN A 212 15.89 -8.63 5.99
N ARG A 213 16.59 -7.62 6.48
CA ARG A 213 15.99 -6.60 7.36
C ARG A 213 14.83 -5.86 6.68
N THR A 214 14.89 -5.68 5.35
CA THR A 214 13.79 -5.09 4.57
C THR A 214 12.54 -5.98 4.63
N ARG A 215 12.70 -7.29 4.47
CA ARG A 215 11.62 -8.28 4.60
C ARG A 215 11.01 -8.26 6.01
N ASP A 216 11.86 -8.15 7.04
CA ASP A 216 11.47 -8.16 8.45
C ASP A 216 11.04 -6.78 8.98
N GLY A 217 11.13 -5.72 8.18
CA GLY A 217 10.94 -4.35 8.63
C GLY A 217 9.59 -4.03 9.27
N GLY A 218 8.54 -4.75 8.90
CA GLY A 218 7.23 -4.68 9.57
C GLY A 218 7.27 -5.32 10.95
N ALA A 219 7.86 -6.50 11.07
CA ALA A 219 7.98 -7.25 12.32
C ALA A 219 8.90 -6.53 13.32
N GLU A 220 9.99 -5.90 12.85
CA GLU A 220 10.89 -5.09 13.67
C GLU A 220 10.13 -3.95 14.37
N ILE A 221 9.25 -3.24 13.66
CA ILE A 221 8.45 -2.16 14.23
C ILE A 221 7.43 -2.69 15.25
N VAL A 222 6.75 -3.80 14.93
CA VAL A 222 5.80 -4.45 15.86
C VAL A 222 6.50 -4.84 17.15
N LYS A 223 7.72 -5.37 17.08
CA LYS A 223 8.52 -5.73 18.26
C LYS A 223 8.83 -4.53 19.15
N TYR A 224 9.14 -3.36 18.58
CA TYR A 224 9.40 -2.15 19.36
C TYR A 224 8.14 -1.52 19.94
N LEU A 225 7.04 -1.53 19.18
CA LEU A 225 5.78 -0.93 19.62
C LEU A 225 5.03 -1.77 20.66
N GLU A 226 5.34 -3.09 20.75
CA GLU A 226 4.66 -4.08 21.60
C GLU A 226 3.15 -4.19 21.33
N LYS A 227 2.49 -3.07 21.08
CA LYS A 227 1.07 -2.99 20.68
C LYS A 227 0.92 -2.13 19.44
N GLY A 228 0.31 -2.69 18.40
CA GLY A 228 0.09 -1.99 17.12
C GLY A 228 1.10 -2.37 16.05
N SER A 229 1.14 -1.60 14.98
CA SER A 229 1.99 -1.80 13.81
C SER A 229 2.42 -0.45 13.23
N ALA A 230 3.29 -0.47 12.23
CA ALA A 230 3.66 0.74 11.48
C ALA A 230 2.41 1.47 10.94
N PHE A 231 2.38 2.79 11.03
CA PHE A 231 1.30 3.61 10.47
C PHE A 231 1.78 4.90 9.79
N TYR A 232 2.92 5.47 10.16
CA TYR A 232 3.48 6.65 9.48
C TYR A 232 3.92 6.36 8.05
N ALA A 233 4.80 5.38 7.87
CA ALA A 233 5.32 5.03 6.55
C ALA A 233 4.24 4.43 5.61
N PRO A 234 3.32 3.56 6.09
CA PRO A 234 2.16 3.14 5.30
C PRO A 234 1.29 4.31 4.84
N ALA A 235 0.99 5.27 5.74
CA ALA A 235 0.20 6.45 5.39
C ALA A 235 0.93 7.32 4.36
N ALA A 236 2.21 7.62 4.56
CA ALA A 236 3.01 8.38 3.60
C ALA A 236 3.05 7.71 2.22
N SER A 237 3.14 6.36 2.18
CA SER A 237 3.11 5.58 0.94
C SER A 237 1.75 5.68 0.23
N GLY A 238 0.65 5.56 0.96
CA GLY A 238 -0.71 5.73 0.40
C GLY A 238 -0.96 7.14 -0.13
N VAL A 239 -0.48 8.17 0.58
CA VAL A 239 -0.58 9.57 0.14
C VAL A 239 0.22 9.80 -1.14
N GLU A 240 1.40 9.22 -1.28
CA GLU A 240 2.21 9.35 -2.50
C GLU A 240 1.52 8.71 -3.72
N MET A 241 0.85 7.57 -3.54
CA MET A 241 0.03 6.96 -4.60
C MET A 241 -1.18 7.84 -4.95
N ALA A 242 -1.88 8.36 -3.95
CA ALA A 242 -3.00 9.28 -4.15
C ALA A 242 -2.56 10.56 -4.87
N LYS A 243 -1.41 11.11 -4.50
CA LYS A 243 -0.82 12.30 -5.13
C LYS A 243 -0.50 12.06 -6.61
N ALA A 244 0.09 10.90 -6.95
CA ALA A 244 0.38 10.56 -8.34
C ALA A 244 -0.89 10.55 -9.21
N TYR A 245 -2.01 10.05 -8.65
CA TYR A 245 -3.31 10.07 -9.31
C TYR A 245 -3.90 11.48 -9.40
N MET A 246 -4.01 12.18 -8.26
CA MET A 246 -4.66 13.49 -8.17
C MET A 246 -3.96 14.56 -9.03
N ASN A 247 -2.63 14.52 -9.10
CA ASN A 247 -1.82 15.48 -9.84
C ASN A 247 -1.47 15.01 -11.26
N ASN A 248 -1.97 13.85 -11.71
CA ASN A 248 -1.67 13.28 -13.03
C ASN A 248 -0.15 13.17 -13.32
N GLU A 249 0.61 12.65 -12.34
CA GLU A 249 2.09 12.72 -12.37
C GLU A 249 2.74 11.74 -13.37
N ASN A 250 2.01 10.73 -13.88
CA ASN A 250 2.58 9.62 -14.66
C ASN A 250 3.78 8.97 -13.95
N LYS A 251 3.65 8.75 -12.65
CA LYS A 251 4.74 8.32 -11.79
C LYS A 251 4.83 6.81 -11.73
N VAL A 252 6.06 6.29 -11.87
CA VAL A 252 6.34 4.86 -11.67
C VAL A 252 6.47 4.58 -10.18
N LEU A 253 5.58 3.75 -9.64
CA LEU A 253 5.57 3.33 -8.24
C LEU A 253 5.44 1.81 -8.15
N PRO A 254 6.18 1.13 -7.27
CA PRO A 254 5.99 -0.30 -7.02
C PRO A 254 4.74 -0.51 -6.16
N CYS A 255 3.70 -1.07 -6.75
CA CYS A 255 2.39 -1.28 -6.14
C CYS A 255 1.85 -2.66 -6.46
N ALA A 256 0.95 -3.21 -5.63
CA ALA A 256 0.24 -4.42 -5.98
C ALA A 256 -0.81 -4.11 -7.06
N ALA A 257 -0.60 -4.64 -8.25
CA ALA A 257 -1.45 -4.47 -9.43
C ALA A 257 -1.87 -5.82 -10.01
N TYR A 258 -2.99 -5.81 -10.73
CA TYR A 258 -3.49 -7.00 -11.41
C TYR A 258 -2.61 -7.35 -12.61
N LEU A 259 -2.05 -8.55 -12.59
CA LEU A 259 -1.23 -9.09 -13.67
C LEU A 259 -2.10 -9.86 -14.67
N ASN A 260 -1.93 -9.56 -15.94
CA ASN A 260 -2.63 -10.16 -17.06
C ASN A 260 -1.66 -10.58 -18.17
N GLY A 261 -0.65 -11.35 -17.80
CA GLY A 261 0.40 -11.85 -18.71
C GLY A 261 1.79 -11.32 -18.37
N GLU A 262 1.89 -10.19 -17.69
CA GLU A 262 3.18 -9.63 -17.27
C GLU A 262 3.92 -10.63 -16.37
N TYR A 263 5.22 -10.76 -16.57
CA TYR A 263 6.10 -11.74 -15.90
C TYR A 263 5.64 -13.21 -16.05
N GLY A 264 4.73 -13.51 -16.99
CA GLY A 264 4.12 -14.83 -17.17
C GLY A 264 3.04 -15.16 -16.12
N VAL A 265 2.52 -14.15 -15.40
CA VAL A 265 1.53 -14.30 -14.33
C VAL A 265 0.17 -13.77 -14.79
N ASN A 266 -0.91 -14.48 -14.46
CA ASN A 266 -2.27 -14.09 -14.79
C ASN A 266 -3.19 -14.17 -13.56
N GLY A 267 -4.12 -13.24 -13.44
CA GLY A 267 -5.23 -13.34 -12.50
C GLY A 267 -4.87 -13.05 -11.04
N ILE A 268 -3.70 -12.46 -10.78
CA ILE A 268 -3.15 -12.21 -9.44
C ILE A 268 -2.76 -10.74 -9.31
N TYR A 269 -2.98 -10.17 -8.14
CA TYR A 269 -2.36 -8.91 -7.73
C TYR A 269 -1.00 -9.20 -7.10
N ALA A 270 0.03 -8.50 -7.54
CA ALA A 270 1.36 -8.57 -6.95
C ALA A 270 2.10 -7.24 -7.10
N GLY A 271 3.09 -7.01 -6.26
CA GLY A 271 3.93 -5.82 -6.28
C GLY A 271 4.82 -5.79 -7.52
N VAL A 272 4.54 -4.84 -8.41
CA VAL A 272 5.26 -4.57 -9.66
C VAL A 272 5.35 -3.07 -9.90
N PRO A 273 6.30 -2.58 -10.71
CA PRO A 273 6.33 -1.18 -11.10
C PRO A 273 5.12 -0.83 -11.96
N VAL A 274 4.34 0.16 -11.54
CA VAL A 274 3.18 0.65 -12.28
C VAL A 274 3.26 2.15 -12.51
N VAL A 275 2.78 2.63 -13.64
CA VAL A 275 2.58 4.04 -13.90
C VAL A 275 1.21 4.45 -13.39
N ILE A 276 1.16 5.40 -12.45
CA ILE A 276 -0.09 5.97 -11.93
C ILE A 276 -0.28 7.37 -12.51
N ASN A 277 -1.47 7.60 -13.07
CA ASN A 277 -1.93 8.91 -13.50
C ASN A 277 -3.44 9.09 -13.18
N ASN A 278 -4.08 10.15 -13.63
CA ASN A 278 -5.49 10.44 -13.34
C ASN A 278 -6.51 9.47 -13.96
N LYS A 279 -6.07 8.49 -14.73
CA LYS A 279 -6.91 7.38 -15.22
C LYS A 279 -6.85 6.16 -14.30
N GLY A 280 -5.89 6.12 -13.39
CA GLY A 280 -5.57 5.00 -12.51
C GLY A 280 -4.20 4.39 -12.85
N ILE A 281 -4.09 3.08 -12.89
CA ILE A 281 -2.91 2.38 -13.42
C ILE A 281 -2.96 2.48 -14.94
N ASP A 282 -2.03 3.23 -15.52
CA ASP A 282 -1.92 3.40 -16.97
C ASP A 282 -1.28 2.17 -17.62
N LYS A 283 -0.19 1.69 -17.03
CA LYS A 283 0.52 0.47 -17.47
C LYS A 283 1.39 -0.11 -16.36
N ILE A 284 1.74 -1.37 -16.52
CA ILE A 284 2.81 -2.03 -15.77
C ILE A 284 4.12 -1.83 -16.54
N GLU A 285 5.14 -1.30 -15.87
CA GLU A 285 6.49 -1.22 -16.43
C GLU A 285 7.20 -2.55 -16.20
N VAL A 286 7.21 -3.41 -17.21
CA VAL A 286 7.88 -4.71 -17.13
C VAL A 286 9.39 -4.49 -17.18
N ILE A 287 10.09 -4.87 -16.11
CA ILE A 287 11.55 -4.85 -16.04
C ILE A 287 12.11 -6.26 -16.24
N GLU A 288 13.28 -6.37 -16.88
CA GLU A 288 13.94 -7.65 -17.11
C GLU A 288 14.60 -8.15 -15.83
N LEU A 289 14.05 -9.22 -15.25
CA LEU A 289 14.61 -9.91 -14.10
C LEU A 289 15.69 -10.89 -14.55
N ASP A 290 16.78 -10.97 -13.81
CA ASP A 290 17.72 -12.06 -13.99
C ASP A 290 17.15 -13.39 -13.44
N GLN A 291 17.87 -14.50 -13.64
CA GLN A 291 17.37 -15.81 -13.25
C GLN A 291 17.07 -15.89 -11.74
N LYS A 292 17.95 -15.35 -10.88
CA LYS A 292 17.78 -15.35 -9.42
C LYS A 292 16.60 -14.49 -8.99
N GLU A 293 16.47 -13.28 -9.55
CA GLU A 293 15.36 -12.38 -9.30
C GLU A 293 14.04 -12.99 -9.74
N LYS A 294 14.03 -13.66 -10.91
CA LYS A 294 12.84 -14.36 -11.43
C LYS A 294 12.42 -15.52 -10.52
N GLU A 295 13.35 -16.35 -10.08
CA GLU A 295 13.07 -17.43 -9.14
C GLU A 295 12.50 -16.91 -7.81
N GLN A 296 13.05 -15.83 -7.28
CA GLN A 296 12.53 -15.18 -6.08
C GLN A 296 11.12 -14.60 -6.30
N PHE A 297 10.91 -13.94 -7.44
CA PHE A 297 9.60 -13.39 -7.80
C PHE A 297 8.56 -14.50 -7.97
N ASP A 298 8.88 -15.59 -8.67
CA ASP A 298 7.98 -16.73 -8.85
C ASP A 298 7.63 -17.39 -7.51
N HIS A 299 8.61 -17.53 -6.61
CA HIS A 299 8.35 -18.01 -5.24
C HIS A 299 7.39 -17.09 -4.49
N SER A 300 7.57 -15.78 -4.63
CA SER A 300 6.68 -14.78 -4.01
C SER A 300 5.26 -14.86 -4.58
N ILE A 301 5.11 -15.02 -5.90
CA ILE A 301 3.81 -15.22 -6.56
C ILE A 301 3.11 -16.48 -6.07
N GLU A 302 3.83 -17.59 -5.92
CA GLU A 302 3.26 -18.83 -5.38
C GLU A 302 2.77 -18.67 -3.93
N ALA A 303 3.45 -17.87 -3.11
CA ALA A 303 2.98 -17.55 -1.76
C ALA A 303 1.66 -16.74 -1.79
N VAL A 304 1.54 -15.78 -2.69
CA VAL A 304 0.30 -15.00 -2.89
C VAL A 304 -0.83 -15.91 -3.37
N LYS A 305 -0.59 -16.80 -4.34
CA LYS A 305 -1.59 -17.77 -4.84
C LYS A 305 -2.10 -18.68 -3.73
N LYS A 306 -1.21 -19.26 -2.92
CA LYS A 306 -1.60 -20.10 -1.78
C LYS A 306 -2.50 -19.37 -0.78
N LEU A 307 -2.20 -18.09 -0.52
CA LEU A 307 -3.02 -17.29 0.37
C LEU A 307 -4.37 -16.94 -0.25
N TRP A 308 -4.40 -16.71 -1.58
CA TRP A 308 -5.64 -16.50 -2.32
C TRP A 308 -6.52 -17.75 -2.35
N ASP A 309 -5.93 -18.93 -2.50
CA ASP A 309 -6.67 -20.19 -2.44
C ASP A 309 -7.31 -20.40 -1.05
N ALA A 310 -6.58 -20.07 0.01
CA ALA A 310 -7.12 -20.10 1.37
C ALA A 310 -8.29 -19.12 1.54
N ALA A 311 -8.16 -17.90 1.04
CA ALA A 311 -9.24 -16.91 1.05
C ALA A 311 -10.48 -17.38 0.28
N SER A 312 -10.26 -17.97 -0.90
CA SER A 312 -11.32 -18.51 -1.76
C SER A 312 -12.00 -19.77 -1.19
N ALA A 313 -11.31 -20.48 -0.28
CA ALA A 313 -11.91 -21.57 0.49
C ALA A 313 -12.80 -21.05 1.62
N ILE A 314 -12.44 -19.90 2.23
CA ILE A 314 -13.22 -19.23 3.28
C ILE A 314 -14.47 -18.56 2.69
N ASP A 315 -14.34 -17.84 1.58
CA ASP A 315 -15.48 -17.23 0.86
C ASP A 315 -15.51 -17.68 -0.60
N PRO A 316 -16.38 -18.66 -0.95
CA PRO A 316 -16.52 -19.16 -2.31
C PRO A 316 -16.98 -18.12 -3.36
N ASP A 317 -17.53 -16.98 -2.94
CA ASP A 317 -17.92 -15.90 -3.87
C ASP A 317 -16.71 -15.31 -4.61
N LEU A 318 -15.50 -15.46 -4.05
CA LEU A 318 -14.25 -15.03 -4.69
C LEU A 318 -13.86 -15.86 -5.94
N LYS A 319 -14.48 -17.04 -6.13
CA LYS A 319 -14.23 -17.91 -7.28
C LYS A 319 -15.15 -17.61 -8.47
N LYS A 320 -16.18 -16.81 -8.26
CA LYS A 320 -17.10 -16.32 -9.28
C LYS A 320 -16.50 -15.12 -10.02
#